data_8d4efc08417d0bc9cc17e80fa286bc63
#
_entry.id   8d4efc08417d0bc9cc17e80fa286bc63
#
_cell.length_a   1.000
_cell.length_b   1.000
_cell.length_c   1.000
_cell.angle_alpha   90.00
_cell.angle_beta   90.00
_cell.angle_gamma   90.00
#
_symmetry.space_group_name_H-M   'P 1'
#
loop_
_entity.id
_entity.type
_entity.pdbx_description
1 polymer ?
#
loop_
_entity_poly.entity_id
_entity_poly.type
_entity_poly.pdbx_seq_one_letter_code
_entity_poly.pdbx_strand_id
1 'polypeptide(L)'
;TRLNAFRKNINAFDKLYTQEKVYLHLDNNGYLPGETIWFKAYVFRASTLLPTDLSKVLYVEFLSPHGQVVERKTLPIINGRTYGDIKLDSAIYKSGFYEIRGYTRAMLNWDDSFIFSRTIPLYEEPTDTVNFNNLTVSDTEYKYNKPNNLVRTEPKPLTSASTQKEGNAMLTFYPEGGN
;
A
#
# COMPACT_ATOMS: atom_id res chain seq x y z
N THR A 1 -0.19 -43.32 -5.75
CA THR A 1 0.26 -42.86 -4.42
C THR A 1 -0.65 -41.77 -3.87
N ARG A 2 -0.77 -41.60 -2.55
CA ARG A 2 -1.57 -40.54 -1.88
C ARG A 2 -1.18 -39.16 -2.38
N LEU A 3 0.10 -38.92 -2.65
CA LEU A 3 0.60 -37.65 -3.15
C LEU A 3 0.03 -37.29 -4.55
N ASN A 4 -0.09 -38.27 -5.45
CA ASN A 4 -0.66 -38.05 -6.78
C ASN A 4 -2.16 -37.76 -6.72
N ALA A 5 -2.88 -38.40 -5.81
CA ALA A 5 -4.29 -38.11 -5.57
C ALA A 5 -4.48 -36.68 -5.00
N PHE A 6 -3.63 -36.28 -4.07
CA PHE A 6 -3.63 -34.94 -3.49
C PHE A 6 -3.35 -33.86 -4.54
N ARG A 7 -2.31 -34.04 -5.37
CA ARG A 7 -2.01 -33.13 -6.49
C ARG A 7 -3.18 -33.00 -7.48
N LYS A 8 -3.84 -34.14 -7.80
CA LYS A 8 -5.00 -34.13 -8.69
C LYS A 8 -6.17 -33.34 -8.09
N ASN A 9 -6.38 -33.45 -6.79
CA ASN A 9 -7.44 -32.71 -6.10
C ASN A 9 -7.13 -31.21 -6.05
N ILE A 10 -5.87 -30.83 -5.76
CA ILE A 10 -5.46 -29.40 -5.80
C ILE A 10 -5.66 -28.83 -7.21
N ASN A 11 -5.20 -29.52 -8.25
CA ASN A 11 -5.37 -29.06 -9.62
C ASN A 11 -6.85 -28.95 -10.05
N ALA A 12 -7.71 -29.83 -9.52
CA ALA A 12 -9.15 -29.77 -9.76
C ALA A 12 -9.75 -28.56 -9.02
N PHE A 13 -9.34 -28.31 -7.78
CA PHE A 13 -9.76 -27.15 -7.00
C PHE A 13 -9.37 -25.84 -7.69
N ASP A 14 -8.12 -25.69 -8.10
CA ASP A 14 -7.64 -24.48 -8.80
C ASP A 14 -8.39 -24.19 -10.09
N LYS A 15 -8.84 -25.23 -10.80
CA LYS A 15 -9.64 -25.06 -12.01
C LYS A 15 -11.07 -24.61 -11.72
N LEU A 16 -11.67 -25.09 -10.62
CA LEU A 16 -13.03 -24.77 -10.22
C LEU A 16 -13.12 -23.43 -9.49
N TYR A 17 -12.09 -23.11 -8.68
CA TYR A 17 -12.03 -21.95 -7.81
C TYR A 17 -10.80 -21.11 -8.13
N THR A 18 -10.72 -20.61 -9.36
CA THR A 18 -9.61 -19.79 -9.80
C THR A 18 -9.54 -18.49 -9.00
N GLN A 19 -8.44 -18.30 -8.29
CA GLN A 19 -8.16 -17.07 -7.54
C GLN A 19 -7.45 -16.07 -8.43
N GLU A 20 -7.80 -14.80 -8.29
CA GLU A 20 -7.09 -13.68 -8.89
C GLU A 20 -6.22 -12.98 -7.86
N LYS A 21 -5.15 -12.36 -8.31
CA LYS A 21 -4.33 -11.43 -7.54
C LYS A 21 -4.15 -10.13 -8.30
N VAL A 22 -4.09 -9.06 -7.56
CA VAL A 22 -3.82 -7.71 -8.05
C VAL A 22 -2.47 -7.24 -7.53
N TYR A 23 -1.74 -6.53 -8.36
CA TYR A 23 -0.57 -5.77 -7.98
C TYR A 23 -0.68 -4.37 -8.57
N LEU A 24 -0.56 -3.34 -7.74
CA LEU A 24 -0.48 -1.95 -8.15
C LEU A 24 0.98 -1.50 -8.12
N HIS A 25 1.49 -1.13 -9.27
CA HIS A 25 2.78 -0.46 -9.41
C HIS A 25 2.53 1.04 -9.37
N LEU A 26 2.99 1.71 -8.33
CA LEU A 26 2.88 3.14 -8.14
C LEU A 26 4.15 3.83 -8.64
N ASP A 27 4.03 5.05 -9.09
CA ASP A 27 5.16 5.86 -9.55
C ASP A 27 6.06 6.35 -8.41
N ASN A 28 5.52 6.45 -7.18
CA ASN A 28 6.28 6.86 -6.01
C ASN A 28 5.86 6.06 -4.75
N ASN A 29 6.63 6.22 -3.67
CA ASN A 29 6.38 5.58 -2.37
C ASN A 29 5.71 6.51 -1.35
N GLY A 30 5.68 7.81 -1.62
CA GLY A 30 5.05 8.84 -0.80
C GLY A 30 4.84 10.09 -1.64
N TYR A 31 3.91 10.93 -1.23
CA TYR A 31 3.45 12.07 -2.02
C TYR A 31 3.23 13.31 -1.16
N LEU A 32 3.17 14.47 -1.81
CA LEU A 32 2.73 15.72 -1.24
C LEU A 32 1.27 16.01 -1.66
N PRO A 33 0.48 16.73 -0.83
CA PRO A 33 -0.81 17.25 -1.27
C PRO A 33 -0.63 18.12 -2.52
N GLY A 34 -1.51 17.93 -3.50
CA GLY A 34 -1.40 18.59 -4.81
C GLY A 34 -0.76 17.73 -5.91
N GLU A 35 -0.06 16.67 -5.56
CA GLU A 35 0.50 15.71 -6.51
C GLU A 35 -0.57 14.73 -7.03
N THR A 36 -0.16 13.91 -7.96
CA THR A 36 -1.01 12.84 -8.53
C THR A 36 -0.31 11.50 -8.37
N ILE A 37 -0.99 10.56 -7.75
CA ILE A 37 -0.56 9.16 -7.70
C ILE A 37 -0.86 8.54 -9.06
N TRP A 38 0.16 8.18 -9.82
CA TRP A 38 0.01 7.39 -11.04
C TRP A 38 0.23 5.92 -10.73
N PHE A 39 -0.61 5.08 -11.28
CA PHE A 39 -0.43 3.64 -11.09
C PHE A 39 -0.74 2.83 -12.33
N LYS A 40 -0.05 1.69 -12.40
CA LYS A 40 -0.34 0.60 -13.32
C LYS A 40 -0.72 -0.63 -12.53
N ALA A 41 -1.84 -1.24 -12.88
CA ALA A 41 -2.35 -2.43 -12.24
C ALA A 41 -2.11 -3.66 -13.12
N TYR A 42 -1.76 -4.75 -12.45
CA TYR A 42 -1.62 -6.07 -13.03
C TYR A 42 -2.57 -7.00 -12.30
N VAL A 43 -3.42 -7.70 -13.06
CA VAL A 43 -4.35 -8.68 -12.52
C VAL A 43 -4.04 -10.03 -13.16
N PHE A 44 -3.76 -11.02 -12.35
CA PHE A 44 -3.31 -12.33 -12.80
C PHE A 44 -3.96 -13.46 -12.01
N ARG A 45 -3.98 -14.64 -12.60
CA ARG A 45 -4.43 -15.87 -11.94
C ARG A 45 -3.37 -16.32 -10.95
N ALA A 46 -3.75 -16.52 -9.69
CA ALA A 46 -2.81 -16.85 -8.61
C ALA A 46 -2.05 -18.16 -8.84
N SER A 47 -2.68 -19.16 -9.44
CA SER A 47 -2.09 -20.48 -9.66
C SER A 47 -1.11 -20.55 -10.82
N THR A 48 -1.30 -19.74 -11.87
CA THR A 48 -0.51 -19.80 -13.12
C THR A 48 0.36 -18.59 -13.34
N LEU A 49 0.12 -17.49 -12.61
CA LEU A 49 0.73 -16.18 -12.79
C LEU A 49 0.53 -15.59 -14.20
N LEU A 50 -0.42 -16.12 -14.94
CA LEU A 50 -0.81 -15.57 -16.24
C LEU A 50 -1.80 -14.41 -16.06
N PRO A 51 -1.78 -13.44 -16.99
CA PRO A 51 -2.79 -12.37 -17.00
C PRO A 51 -4.20 -12.93 -16.92
N THR A 52 -5.05 -12.31 -16.10
CA THR A 52 -6.42 -12.79 -15.95
C THR A 52 -7.25 -12.51 -17.20
N ASP A 53 -8.15 -13.42 -17.49
CA ASP A 53 -9.24 -13.27 -18.48
C ASP A 53 -10.63 -13.38 -17.81
N LEU A 54 -10.65 -13.61 -16.48
CA LEU A 54 -11.87 -13.82 -15.70
C LEU A 54 -12.58 -12.50 -15.41
N SER A 55 -11.91 -11.62 -14.68
CA SER A 55 -12.45 -10.31 -14.34
C SER A 55 -12.17 -9.28 -15.43
N LYS A 56 -13.14 -8.43 -15.71
CA LYS A 56 -13.04 -7.35 -16.70
C LYS A 56 -12.95 -5.97 -16.06
N VAL A 57 -13.11 -5.92 -14.74
CA VAL A 57 -13.17 -4.67 -13.98
C VAL A 57 -12.29 -4.79 -12.74
N LEU A 58 -11.41 -3.79 -12.56
CA LEU A 58 -10.64 -3.55 -11.35
C LEU A 58 -11.28 -2.39 -10.57
N TYR A 59 -11.45 -2.58 -9.30
CA TYR A 59 -11.78 -1.53 -8.34
C TYR A 59 -10.52 -1.10 -7.63
N VAL A 60 -10.26 0.20 -7.62
CA VAL A 60 -9.17 0.81 -6.85
C VAL A 60 -9.79 1.81 -5.89
N GLU A 61 -9.53 1.65 -4.62
CA GLU A 61 -10.01 2.52 -3.54
C GLU A 61 -8.85 3.20 -2.87
N PHE A 62 -9.04 4.47 -2.54
CA PHE A 62 -8.13 5.23 -1.72
C PHE A 62 -8.83 5.60 -0.42
N LEU A 63 -8.23 5.22 0.71
CA LEU A 63 -8.82 5.34 2.03
C LEU A 63 -8.07 6.38 2.84
N SER A 64 -8.83 7.17 3.59
CA SER A 64 -8.28 8.14 4.56
C SER A 64 -7.55 7.42 5.71
N PRO A 65 -6.76 8.16 6.51
CA PRO A 65 -6.14 7.62 7.73
C PRO A 65 -7.14 7.01 8.73
N HIS A 66 -8.43 7.34 8.60
CA HIS A 66 -9.51 6.79 9.42
C HIS A 66 -10.21 5.57 8.78
N GLY A 67 -9.70 5.07 7.66
CA GLY A 67 -10.25 3.88 6.97
C GLY A 67 -11.50 4.17 6.14
N GLN A 68 -11.85 5.44 5.89
CA GLN A 68 -12.97 5.81 5.04
C GLN A 68 -12.53 5.88 3.57
N VAL A 69 -13.33 5.30 2.69
CA VAL A 69 -13.08 5.42 1.24
C VAL A 69 -13.32 6.87 0.81
N VAL A 70 -12.26 7.55 0.41
CA VAL A 70 -12.30 8.94 -0.06
C VAL A 70 -12.34 9.05 -1.57
N GLU A 71 -11.83 8.06 -2.27
CA GLU A 71 -11.93 7.96 -3.73
C GLU A 71 -12.03 6.50 -4.18
N ARG A 72 -12.82 6.27 -5.26
CA ARG A 72 -12.96 4.96 -5.88
C ARG A 72 -12.88 5.09 -7.39
N LYS A 73 -12.00 4.32 -8.00
CA LYS A 73 -11.90 4.16 -9.46
C LYS A 73 -12.44 2.81 -9.87
N THR A 74 -13.15 2.78 -10.99
CA THR A 74 -13.59 1.57 -11.65
C THR A 74 -12.97 1.52 -13.03
N LEU A 75 -12.06 0.57 -13.24
CA LEU A 75 -11.16 0.55 -14.38
C LEU A 75 -11.34 -0.73 -15.20
N PRO A 76 -11.37 -0.65 -16.54
CA PRO A 76 -11.44 -1.84 -17.40
C PRO A 76 -10.11 -2.59 -17.36
N ILE A 77 -10.17 -3.91 -17.27
CA ILE A 77 -9.00 -4.79 -17.37
C ILE A 77 -8.88 -5.27 -18.81
N ILE A 78 -7.74 -4.97 -19.44
CA ILE A 78 -7.42 -5.40 -20.79
C ILE A 78 -6.15 -6.26 -20.74
N ASN A 79 -6.24 -7.53 -21.10
CA ASN A 79 -5.13 -8.47 -21.04
C ASN A 79 -4.44 -8.50 -19.65
N GLY A 80 -5.26 -8.51 -18.59
CA GLY A 80 -4.78 -8.51 -17.21
C GLY A 80 -4.12 -7.22 -16.74
N ARG A 81 -4.30 -6.10 -17.43
CA ARG A 81 -3.67 -4.82 -17.11
C ARG A 81 -4.66 -3.68 -17.16
N THR A 82 -4.40 -2.67 -16.37
CA THR A 82 -5.05 -1.36 -16.44
C THR A 82 -4.13 -0.30 -15.83
N TYR A 83 -4.52 0.95 -15.96
CA TYR A 83 -3.80 2.07 -15.37
C TYR A 83 -4.79 3.14 -14.91
N GLY A 84 -4.35 3.99 -14.02
CA GLY A 84 -5.16 5.09 -13.50
C GLY A 84 -4.34 6.08 -12.71
N ASP A 85 -5.04 7.07 -12.19
CA ASP A 85 -4.48 8.12 -11.38
C ASP A 85 -5.42 8.48 -10.22
N ILE A 86 -4.86 9.07 -9.17
CA ILE A 86 -5.59 9.69 -8.07
C ILE A 86 -4.97 11.06 -7.84
N LYS A 87 -5.76 12.13 -8.01
CA LYS A 87 -5.32 13.49 -7.76
C LYS A 87 -5.45 13.83 -6.29
N LEU A 88 -4.37 14.24 -5.67
CA LEU A 88 -4.32 14.60 -4.27
C LEU A 88 -4.58 16.10 -4.09
N ASP A 89 -5.84 16.52 -4.26
CA ASP A 89 -6.23 17.92 -4.04
C ASP A 89 -5.85 18.37 -2.62
N SER A 90 -5.00 19.38 -2.51
CA SER A 90 -4.50 19.93 -1.24
C SER A 90 -5.59 20.50 -0.34
N ALA A 91 -6.74 20.86 -0.91
CA ALA A 91 -7.90 21.28 -0.11
C ALA A 91 -8.56 20.11 0.62
N ILE A 92 -8.49 18.90 0.06
CA ILE A 92 -9.17 17.69 0.54
C ILE A 92 -8.20 16.81 1.33
N TYR A 93 -7.02 16.53 0.75
CA TYR A 93 -6.06 15.60 1.32
C TYR A 93 -5.03 16.33 2.18
N LYS A 94 -4.90 15.88 3.42
CA LYS A 94 -3.92 16.40 4.39
C LYS A 94 -2.82 15.37 4.60
N SER A 95 -1.72 15.78 5.21
CA SER A 95 -0.65 14.87 5.60
C SER A 95 -1.19 13.73 6.46
N GLY A 96 -0.65 12.54 6.28
CA GLY A 96 -1.08 11.35 6.99
C GLY A 96 -0.81 10.07 6.21
N PHE A 97 -1.23 8.95 6.78
CA PHE A 97 -1.07 7.63 6.16
C PHE A 97 -2.39 7.18 5.55
N TYR A 98 -2.43 7.19 4.25
CA TYR A 98 -3.56 6.74 3.45
C TYR A 98 -3.34 5.28 3.05
N GLU A 99 -4.40 4.61 2.63
CA GLU A 99 -4.31 3.24 2.12
C GLU A 99 -4.87 3.20 0.70
N ILE A 100 -4.13 2.55 -0.22
CA ILE A 100 -4.65 2.22 -1.55
C ILE A 100 -4.95 0.73 -1.61
N ARG A 101 -6.16 0.38 -2.05
CA ARG A 101 -6.60 -1.00 -2.25
C ARG A 101 -6.92 -1.26 -3.70
N GLY A 102 -6.63 -2.47 -4.16
CA GLY A 102 -6.97 -2.92 -5.50
C GLY A 102 -7.57 -4.31 -5.48
N TYR A 103 -8.74 -4.50 -6.10
CA TYR A 103 -9.42 -5.79 -6.10
C TYR A 103 -10.38 -5.95 -7.28
N THR A 104 -10.68 -7.20 -7.59
CA THR A 104 -11.80 -7.58 -8.48
C THR A 104 -12.96 -8.10 -7.64
N ARG A 105 -14.18 -8.14 -8.19
CA ARG A 105 -15.32 -8.73 -7.47
C ARG A 105 -15.10 -10.20 -7.11
N ALA A 106 -14.39 -10.94 -7.95
CA ALA A 106 -14.07 -12.34 -7.67
C ALA A 106 -13.23 -12.50 -6.41
N MET A 107 -12.32 -11.55 -6.11
CA MET A 107 -11.47 -11.58 -4.93
C MET A 107 -12.26 -11.39 -3.62
N LEU A 108 -13.42 -10.74 -3.65
CA LEU A 108 -14.26 -10.53 -2.47
C LEU A 108 -14.94 -11.84 -1.97
N ASN A 109 -14.87 -12.94 -2.73
CA ASN A 109 -15.33 -14.25 -2.27
C ASN A 109 -14.31 -14.95 -1.36
N TRP A 110 -13.13 -14.36 -1.19
CA TRP A 110 -12.03 -14.87 -0.40
C TRP A 110 -11.77 -13.98 0.82
N ASP A 111 -10.82 -14.36 1.62
CA ASP A 111 -10.37 -13.55 2.76
C ASP A 111 -9.77 -12.21 2.30
N ASP A 112 -9.91 -11.17 3.12
CA ASP A 112 -9.40 -9.81 2.83
C ASP A 112 -7.88 -9.76 2.55
N SER A 113 -7.13 -10.76 3.02
CA SER A 113 -5.69 -10.90 2.72
C SER A 113 -5.37 -11.11 1.23
N PHE A 114 -6.37 -11.43 0.41
CA PHE A 114 -6.23 -11.53 -1.04
C PHE A 114 -6.31 -10.19 -1.75
N ILE A 115 -6.89 -9.18 -1.12
CA ILE A 115 -6.98 -7.82 -1.65
C ILE A 115 -5.60 -7.18 -1.62
N PHE A 116 -5.19 -6.55 -2.73
CA PHE A 116 -3.99 -5.71 -2.69
C PHE A 116 -4.22 -4.51 -1.79
N SER A 117 -3.34 -4.30 -0.85
CA SER A 117 -3.35 -3.14 0.03
C SER A 117 -1.94 -2.61 0.23
N ARG A 118 -1.80 -1.29 0.23
CA ARG A 118 -0.55 -0.60 0.50
C ARG A 118 -0.81 0.73 1.19
N THR A 119 -0.06 1.00 2.26
CA THR A 119 -0.05 2.29 2.92
C THR A 119 0.78 3.30 2.13
N ILE A 120 0.22 4.49 1.93
CA ILE A 120 0.81 5.61 1.21
C ILE A 120 0.95 6.79 2.17
N PRO A 121 2.17 7.23 2.52
CA PRO A 121 2.36 8.45 3.28
C PRO A 121 2.13 9.67 2.40
N LEU A 122 1.30 10.59 2.87
CA LEU A 122 1.21 11.95 2.37
C LEU A 122 1.98 12.85 3.34
N TYR A 123 3.04 13.47 2.84
CA TYR A 123 3.89 14.34 3.63
C TYR A 123 3.30 15.76 3.68
N GLU A 124 3.69 16.52 4.68
CA GLU A 124 3.43 17.95 4.75
C GLU A 124 4.53 18.71 4.03
N GLU A 125 4.18 19.77 3.29
CA GLU A 125 5.20 20.63 2.72
C GLU A 125 6.03 21.26 3.84
N PRO A 126 7.37 21.23 3.73
CA PRO A 126 8.21 21.91 4.73
C PRO A 126 7.88 23.40 4.74
N THR A 127 7.48 23.89 5.90
CA THR A 127 7.38 25.34 6.08
C THR A 127 8.78 25.88 6.36
N ASP A 128 9.18 26.96 5.67
CA ASP A 128 10.52 27.58 5.77
C ASP A 128 10.92 28.04 7.20
N THR A 129 9.99 27.91 8.14
CA THR A 129 10.16 28.32 9.53
C THR A 129 10.46 27.18 10.51
N VAL A 130 10.73 25.97 10.02
CA VAL A 130 11.02 24.83 10.91
C VAL A 130 12.42 25.02 11.53
N ASN A 131 12.42 25.38 12.79
CA ASN A 131 13.67 25.38 13.58
C ASN A 131 13.98 23.93 13.93
N PHE A 132 14.85 23.30 13.15
CA PHE A 132 15.26 21.90 13.32
C PHE A 132 15.86 21.59 14.69
N ASN A 133 16.27 22.60 15.46
CA ASN A 133 16.80 22.42 16.80
C ASN A 133 15.76 21.98 17.84
N ASN A 134 14.46 22.10 17.50
CA ASN A 134 13.34 21.73 18.37
C ASN A 134 12.50 20.56 17.84
N LEU A 135 12.99 19.83 16.85
CA LEU A 135 12.31 18.65 16.34
C LEU A 135 12.25 17.54 17.38
N THR A 136 11.07 17.32 17.91
CA THR A 136 10.78 16.13 18.71
C THR A 136 10.50 15.00 17.74
N VAL A 137 11.42 14.06 17.59
CA VAL A 137 11.17 12.84 16.83
C VAL A 137 10.21 11.99 17.65
N SER A 138 8.98 11.82 17.16
CA SER A 138 8.04 10.89 17.74
C SER A 138 8.07 9.58 16.96
N ASP A 139 8.51 8.50 17.61
CA ASP A 139 8.35 7.16 17.06
C ASP A 139 6.86 6.79 17.09
N THR A 140 6.26 6.66 15.92
CA THR A 140 4.89 6.17 15.80
C THR A 140 4.94 4.67 15.56
N GLU A 141 4.64 3.88 16.58
CA GLU A 141 4.46 2.44 16.41
C GLU A 141 3.11 2.16 15.74
N TYR A 142 3.16 1.46 14.61
CA TYR A 142 1.99 0.91 13.95
C TYR A 142 1.80 -0.54 14.36
N LYS A 143 0.71 -0.84 15.05
CA LYS A 143 0.35 -2.23 15.36
C LYS A 143 -0.75 -2.69 14.41
N TYR A 144 -0.48 -3.78 13.70
CA TYR A 144 -1.52 -4.50 12.98
C TYR A 144 -2.42 -5.24 13.97
N ASN A 145 -3.62 -4.75 14.19
CA ASN A 145 -4.68 -5.53 14.82
C ASN A 145 -5.41 -6.30 13.73
N LYS A 146 -5.40 -7.63 13.85
CA LYS A 146 -6.20 -8.50 12.97
C LYS A 146 -7.70 -8.16 13.08
N PRO A 147 -8.43 -8.11 11.94
CA PRO A 147 -7.97 -8.18 10.57
C PRO A 147 -7.76 -6.78 9.96
N ASN A 148 -6.56 -6.54 9.43
CA ASN A 148 -6.21 -5.45 8.49
C ASN A 148 -6.54 -3.99 8.84
N ASN A 149 -6.76 -3.65 10.09
CA ASN A 149 -6.87 -2.25 10.51
C ASN A 149 -5.53 -1.77 11.05
N LEU A 150 -4.88 -0.86 10.33
CA LEU A 150 -3.79 -0.04 10.85
C LEU A 150 -4.38 0.91 11.92
N VAL A 151 -4.18 0.58 13.18
CA VAL A 151 -4.52 1.48 14.28
C VAL A 151 -3.29 2.32 14.58
N ARG A 152 -3.40 3.62 14.36
CA ARG A 152 -2.41 4.58 14.83
C ARG A 152 -2.43 4.58 16.35
N THR A 153 -1.37 4.09 16.98
CA THR A 153 -1.16 4.35 18.40
C THR A 153 -0.66 5.78 18.57
N GLU A 154 -1.27 6.56 19.47
CA GLU A 154 -0.77 7.89 19.78
C GLU A 154 0.71 7.82 20.19
N PRO A 155 1.58 8.72 19.68
CA PRO A 155 2.97 8.74 20.07
C PRO A 155 3.07 8.95 21.58
N LYS A 156 3.74 8.04 22.27
CA LYS A 156 4.15 8.30 23.65
C LYS A 156 5.10 9.50 23.63
N PRO A 157 4.83 10.55 24.41
CA PRO A 157 5.82 11.63 24.55
C PRO A 157 7.11 11.01 25.04
N LEU A 158 8.18 11.20 24.29
CA LEU A 158 9.54 10.86 24.73
C LEU A 158 9.79 11.70 25.99
N THR A 159 9.74 11.07 27.16
CA THR A 159 10.30 11.66 28.36
C THR A 159 11.73 12.04 28.06
N SER A 160 12.05 13.33 28.20
CA SER A 160 13.35 13.91 27.97
C SER A 160 14.44 13.02 28.55
N ALA A 161 15.04 12.25 27.69
CA ALA A 161 16.14 11.39 28.07
C ALA A 161 17.42 12.18 27.96
N SER A 162 18.10 12.18 29.07
CA SER A 162 19.56 12.16 29.20
C SER A 162 20.34 12.92 28.11
N THR A 163 21.00 13.97 28.55
CA THR A 163 22.18 14.57 27.96
C THR A 163 22.95 13.58 27.10
N GLN A 164 22.79 13.68 25.78
CA GLN A 164 23.62 12.97 24.84
C GLN A 164 25.06 13.56 24.97
N LYS A 165 25.98 12.68 25.30
CA LYS A 165 27.39 12.94 25.06
C LYS A 165 27.55 13.21 23.56
N GLU A 166 28.17 14.32 23.19
CA GLU A 166 28.62 14.60 21.84
C GLU A 166 29.48 13.44 21.34
N GLY A 167 28.85 12.55 20.57
CA GLY A 167 29.55 11.57 19.76
C GLY A 167 29.63 12.13 18.36
N ASN A 168 30.81 12.19 17.77
CA ASN A 168 30.99 12.49 16.36
C ASN A 168 30.28 11.38 15.52
N ALA A 169 29.04 11.61 15.15
CA ALA A 169 28.35 10.74 14.23
C ALA A 169 28.82 11.06 12.80
N MET A 170 29.50 10.12 12.17
CA MET A 170 29.89 10.23 10.76
C MET A 170 28.81 9.57 9.93
N LEU A 171 28.05 10.36 9.19
CA LEU A 171 27.03 9.88 8.28
C LEU A 171 27.67 9.65 6.91
N THR A 172 27.74 8.40 6.46
CA THR A 172 28.24 8.06 5.13
C THR A 172 27.07 7.61 4.29
N PHE A 173 26.76 8.35 3.21
CA PHE A 173 25.76 7.95 2.23
C PHE A 173 26.40 7.01 1.20
N TYR A 174 25.85 5.81 1.07
CA TYR A 174 26.15 4.91 -0.02
C TYR A 174 25.01 5.02 -1.03
N PRO A 175 25.18 5.71 -2.18
CA PRO A 175 24.16 5.69 -3.21
C PRO A 175 24.04 4.27 -3.76
N GLU A 176 22.88 3.67 -3.65
CA GLU A 176 22.55 2.46 -4.40
C GLU A 176 22.42 2.84 -5.88
N GLY A 177 23.43 2.52 -6.65
CA GLY A 177 23.51 2.83 -8.06
C GLY A 177 24.96 3.03 -8.46
N GLY A 178 25.73 1.96 -8.32
CA GLY A 178 27.07 1.88 -8.90
C GLY A 178 26.97 1.88 -10.43
N ASN A 179 27.90 2.51 -11.07
CA ASN A 179 28.16 2.60 -12.52
C ASN A 179 27.84 1.34 -13.31
#